data_cbd2a1a18b200d9ec17f2f73466a477e
#
_entry.id   cbd2a1a18b200d9ec17f2f73466a477e
#
_cell.length_a   1.000
_cell.length_b   1.000
_cell.length_c   1.000
_cell.angle_alpha   90.00
_cell.angle_beta   90.00
_cell.angle_gamma   90.00
#
_symmetry.space_group_name_H-M   'P 1'
#
loop_
_entity.id
_entity.type
_entity.pdbx_description
1 polymer ?
#
loop_
_entity_poly.entity_id
_entity_poly.type
_entity_poly.pdbx_seq_one_letter_code
_entity_poly.pdbx_strand_id
1 'polypeptide(L)'
;MQSFRIIRPSNILSSYIHHYWILKDDSPIIVTERVVPIGSVQLVFHRNQRLRIQKENTMQPQSFVGGQTMTYYNVASTGDLNMIVVVVQPYAAQFLLHRPAHLFSELKVSIDDTSDMELMELSKQIINHCDDNICIAMIEEFLIKRLQNIPIYELKRWKAVQQEINVSPQTNIASLSNIACLSERQFRRTFNENFGITPKQFLRTVRMQRALHIMEHRPDITFAQLAYECAFTDQSHMIKEFKQFSGYSPKEYLQVCAPVSEYFF
;
A
#
# COMPACT_ATOMS: atom_id res chain seq x y z
N MET A 1 13.52 13.57 -17.54
CA MET A 1 14.44 13.02 -16.49
C MET A 1 13.59 12.41 -15.39
N GLN A 2 13.80 11.13 -15.08
CA GLN A 2 13.04 10.46 -14.02
C GLN A 2 13.52 10.90 -12.64
N SER A 3 12.60 11.28 -11.75
CA SER A 3 12.86 11.57 -10.35
C SER A 3 11.83 10.86 -9.48
N PHE A 4 12.31 10.19 -8.43
CA PHE A 4 11.49 9.54 -7.42
C PHE A 4 11.90 10.04 -6.03
N ARG A 5 10.94 10.52 -5.26
CA ARG A 5 11.20 11.11 -3.94
C ARG A 5 10.20 10.57 -2.93
N ILE A 6 10.73 10.03 -1.82
CA ILE A 6 9.93 9.62 -0.66
C ILE A 6 9.97 10.74 0.39
N ILE A 7 8.82 11.05 0.98
CA ILE A 7 8.64 12.08 1.98
C ILE A 7 7.98 11.45 3.21
N ARG A 8 8.57 11.67 4.38
CA ARG A 8 7.99 11.22 5.65
C ARG A 8 6.86 12.16 6.06
N PRO A 9 5.77 11.64 6.63
CA PRO A 9 4.71 12.47 7.19
C PRO A 9 5.18 13.24 8.42
N SER A 10 4.48 14.31 8.75
CA SER A 10 4.64 15.02 10.02
C SER A 10 4.40 14.06 11.20
N ASN A 11 4.98 14.39 12.37
CA ASN A 11 4.86 13.55 13.57
C ASN A 11 3.41 13.25 13.96
N ILE A 12 2.49 14.20 13.73
CA ILE A 12 1.06 14.05 14.00
C ILE A 12 0.45 12.94 13.12
N LEU A 13 0.86 12.86 11.86
CA LEU A 13 0.33 11.93 10.88
C LEU A 13 1.07 10.59 10.82
N SER A 14 2.23 10.45 11.45
CA SER A 14 3.08 9.26 11.36
C SER A 14 2.40 7.95 11.82
N SER A 15 1.38 8.05 12.68
CA SER A 15 0.57 6.90 13.09
C SER A 15 -0.56 6.54 12.11
N TYR A 16 -0.78 7.32 11.07
CA TYR A 16 -1.86 7.12 10.09
C TYR A 16 -1.34 7.00 8.66
N ILE A 17 -0.26 7.71 8.36
CA ILE A 17 0.37 7.74 7.06
C ILE A 17 1.74 7.09 7.17
N HIS A 18 2.03 6.17 6.25
CA HIS A 18 3.32 5.51 6.19
C HIS A 18 4.36 6.46 5.58
N HIS A 19 4.11 6.92 4.37
CA HIS A 19 4.90 7.92 3.66
C HIS A 19 4.10 8.53 2.50
N TYR A 20 4.64 9.57 1.92
CA TYR A 20 4.27 10.07 0.60
C TYR A 20 5.37 9.73 -0.39
N TRP A 21 5.03 9.54 -1.65
CA TRP A 21 6.03 9.55 -2.70
C TRP A 21 5.56 10.35 -3.92
N ILE A 22 6.55 10.89 -4.63
CA ILE A 22 6.34 11.69 -5.82
C ILE A 22 7.19 11.09 -6.93
N LEU A 23 6.55 10.77 -8.04
CA LEU A 23 7.19 10.31 -9.26
C LEU A 23 6.99 11.34 -10.34
N LYS A 24 8.11 11.77 -10.96
CA LYS A 24 8.09 12.58 -12.19
C LYS A 24 8.94 11.87 -13.24
N ASP A 25 8.43 11.78 -14.46
CA ASP A 25 9.16 11.23 -15.59
C ASP A 25 8.69 11.91 -16.87
N ASP A 26 9.55 12.73 -17.46
CA ASP A 26 9.33 13.44 -18.72
C ASP A 26 9.87 12.65 -19.93
N SER A 27 10.25 11.39 -19.72
CA SER A 27 10.77 10.53 -20.78
C SER A 27 9.69 10.25 -21.85
N PRO A 28 10.03 10.36 -23.13
CA PRO A 28 9.12 9.94 -24.21
C PRO A 28 9.02 8.41 -24.34
N ILE A 29 9.84 7.68 -23.60
CA ILE A 29 9.85 6.21 -23.66
C ILE A 29 8.72 5.68 -22.78
N ILE A 30 7.89 4.83 -23.38
CA ILE A 30 6.85 4.11 -22.62
C ILE A 30 7.53 3.07 -21.73
N VAL A 31 7.43 3.28 -20.43
CA VAL A 31 7.94 2.35 -19.42
C VAL A 31 6.77 1.51 -18.89
N THR A 32 6.99 0.21 -18.81
CA THR A 32 6.04 -0.72 -18.18
C THR A 32 6.57 -1.13 -16.83
N GLU A 33 5.75 -0.90 -15.81
CA GLU A 33 6.07 -1.26 -14.44
C GLU A 33 5.10 -2.30 -13.88
N ARG A 34 5.63 -3.15 -13.02
CA ARG A 34 4.83 -4.15 -12.31
C ARG A 34 4.55 -3.67 -10.89
N VAL A 35 3.28 -3.50 -10.61
CA VAL A 35 2.80 -3.16 -9.27
C VAL A 35 2.48 -4.45 -8.53
N VAL A 36 3.17 -4.68 -7.41
CA VAL A 36 2.90 -5.80 -6.49
C VAL A 36 2.10 -5.33 -5.29
N PRO A 37 1.37 -6.22 -4.60
CA PRO A 37 0.62 -5.86 -3.39
C PRO A 37 1.52 -5.30 -2.29
N ILE A 38 1.22 -4.13 -1.78
CA ILE A 38 2.02 -3.47 -0.72
C ILE A 38 1.42 -3.60 0.69
N GLY A 39 0.20 -4.10 0.81
CA GLY A 39 -0.46 -4.23 2.11
C GLY A 39 -1.06 -2.94 2.67
N SER A 40 -1.24 -1.93 1.84
CA SER A 40 -1.75 -0.60 2.24
C SER A 40 -2.76 -0.05 1.23
N VAL A 41 -3.66 0.78 1.72
CA VAL A 41 -4.50 1.62 0.86
C VAL A 41 -3.70 2.85 0.44
N GLN A 42 -3.92 3.32 -0.76
CA GLN A 42 -3.25 4.49 -1.33
C GLN A 42 -4.26 5.54 -1.79
N LEU A 43 -3.91 6.83 -1.64
CA LEU A 43 -4.52 7.91 -2.41
C LEU A 43 -3.54 8.30 -3.52
N VAL A 44 -3.99 8.27 -4.75
CA VAL A 44 -3.16 8.53 -5.94
C VAL A 44 -3.70 9.74 -6.67
N PHE A 45 -2.81 10.67 -7.03
CA PHE A 45 -3.11 11.88 -7.77
C PHE A 45 -2.19 11.97 -8.98
N HIS A 46 -2.72 11.78 -10.19
CA HIS A 46 -2.00 12.05 -11.44
C HIS A 46 -2.14 13.53 -11.78
N ARG A 47 -1.06 14.25 -11.79
CA ARG A 47 -1.04 15.70 -12.10
C ARG A 47 -0.83 15.97 -13.60
N ASN A 48 -0.21 15.03 -14.31
CA ASN A 48 -0.04 15.04 -15.76
C ASN A 48 -0.70 13.79 -16.38
N GLN A 49 0.00 13.06 -17.23
CA GLN A 49 -0.54 11.86 -17.87
C GLN A 49 -0.79 10.74 -16.87
N ARG A 50 -1.82 9.95 -17.13
CA ARG A 50 -2.24 8.83 -16.29
C ARG A 50 -1.55 7.54 -16.71
N LEU A 51 -1.39 6.62 -15.79
CA LEU A 51 -0.93 5.28 -16.11
C LEU A 51 -2.05 4.46 -16.76
N ARG A 52 -1.68 3.59 -17.69
CA ARG A 52 -2.58 2.62 -18.34
C ARG A 52 -2.42 1.27 -17.68
N ILE A 53 -3.52 0.64 -17.29
CA ILE A 53 -3.55 -0.75 -16.83
C ILE A 53 -3.47 -1.65 -18.07
N GLN A 54 -2.39 -2.41 -18.20
CA GLN A 54 -2.12 -3.15 -19.45
C GLN A 54 -3.14 -4.24 -19.75
N LYS A 55 -3.49 -5.05 -18.75
CA LYS A 55 -4.38 -6.21 -18.93
C LYS A 55 -5.77 -5.80 -19.42
N GLU A 56 -6.28 -4.71 -18.89
CA GLU A 56 -7.63 -4.21 -19.17
C GLU A 56 -7.62 -3.18 -20.30
N ASN A 57 -6.45 -2.69 -20.67
CA ASN A 57 -6.23 -1.58 -21.61
C ASN A 57 -7.01 -0.29 -21.24
N THR A 58 -7.19 -0.06 -19.94
CA THR A 58 -7.91 1.10 -19.39
C THR A 58 -6.96 2.07 -18.72
N MET A 59 -7.33 3.36 -18.71
CA MET A 59 -6.59 4.38 -17.98
C MET A 59 -6.97 4.34 -16.51
N GLN A 60 -5.98 4.50 -15.62
CA GLN A 60 -6.28 4.77 -14.21
C GLN A 60 -7.09 6.07 -14.10
N PRO A 61 -7.97 6.23 -13.09
CA PRO A 61 -8.61 7.53 -12.83
C PRO A 61 -7.55 8.64 -12.59
N GLN A 62 -7.92 9.89 -12.82
CA GLN A 62 -7.02 11.04 -12.60
C GLN A 62 -6.57 11.11 -11.14
N SER A 63 -7.50 10.85 -10.23
CA SER A 63 -7.24 10.63 -8.81
C SER A 63 -8.11 9.49 -8.30
N PHE A 64 -7.58 8.66 -7.41
CA PHE A 64 -8.31 7.49 -6.94
C PHE A 64 -7.85 7.02 -5.57
N VAL A 65 -8.74 6.29 -4.91
CA VAL A 65 -8.43 5.44 -3.77
C VAL A 65 -8.07 4.07 -4.31
N GLY A 66 -6.81 3.68 -4.18
CA GLY A 66 -6.33 2.34 -4.50
C GLY A 66 -6.47 1.43 -3.27
N GLY A 67 -7.38 0.45 -3.35
CA GLY A 67 -7.53 -0.55 -2.31
C GLY A 67 -6.40 -1.56 -2.31
N GLN A 68 -6.34 -2.40 -1.27
CA GLN A 68 -5.39 -3.50 -1.23
C GLN A 68 -5.66 -4.52 -2.33
N THR A 69 -4.60 -4.99 -2.98
CA THR A 69 -4.65 -6.04 -4.01
C THR A 69 -3.97 -7.31 -3.51
N MET A 70 -4.34 -8.46 -4.06
CA MET A 70 -3.76 -9.76 -3.69
C MET A 70 -2.86 -10.34 -4.77
N THR A 71 -2.87 -9.72 -5.94
CA THR A 71 -2.05 -10.11 -7.09
C THR A 71 -1.45 -8.90 -7.76
N TYR A 72 -0.39 -9.11 -8.52
CA TYR A 72 0.24 -8.06 -9.30
C TYR A 72 -0.62 -7.59 -10.48
N TYR A 73 -0.36 -6.40 -10.95
CA TYR A 73 -0.82 -5.91 -12.25
C TYR A 73 0.28 -5.06 -12.90
N ASN A 74 0.23 -4.94 -14.22
CA ASN A 74 1.17 -4.11 -14.95
C ASN A 74 0.53 -2.78 -15.34
N VAL A 75 1.31 -1.71 -15.21
CA VAL A 75 0.94 -0.38 -15.70
C VAL A 75 1.96 0.08 -16.72
N ALA A 76 1.54 0.91 -17.65
CA ALA A 76 2.42 1.56 -18.60
C ALA A 76 2.26 3.08 -18.52
N SER A 77 3.37 3.78 -18.67
CA SER A 77 3.34 5.23 -18.86
C SER A 77 2.66 5.57 -20.19
N THR A 78 2.04 6.72 -20.27
CA THR A 78 1.39 7.22 -21.51
C THR A 78 1.95 8.55 -21.97
N GLY A 79 3.03 9.00 -21.34
CA GLY A 79 3.71 10.28 -21.59
C GLY A 79 4.29 10.83 -20.31
N ASP A 80 4.37 12.14 -20.21
CA ASP A 80 4.90 12.86 -19.05
C ASP A 80 4.13 12.52 -17.76
N LEU A 81 4.80 11.85 -16.84
CA LEU A 81 4.25 11.45 -15.54
C LEU A 81 4.59 12.51 -14.49
N ASN A 82 3.59 12.85 -13.72
CA ASN A 82 3.76 13.61 -12.48
C ASN A 82 2.66 13.15 -11.52
N MET A 83 3.04 12.40 -10.51
CA MET A 83 2.06 11.82 -9.59
C MET A 83 2.52 11.92 -8.14
N ILE A 84 1.55 12.13 -7.27
CA ILE A 84 1.71 12.11 -5.81
C ILE A 84 0.90 10.94 -5.28
N VAL A 85 1.51 10.16 -4.41
CA VAL A 85 0.84 9.04 -3.75
C VAL A 85 0.99 9.16 -2.24
N VAL A 86 -0.11 8.99 -1.55
CA VAL A 86 -0.20 8.88 -0.08
C VAL A 86 -0.33 7.41 0.26
N VAL A 87 0.65 6.85 0.92
CA VAL A 87 0.60 5.46 1.41
C VAL A 87 0.11 5.48 2.84
N VAL A 88 -1.08 4.94 3.06
CA VAL A 88 -1.76 4.95 4.36
C VAL A 88 -1.23 3.80 5.22
N GLN A 89 -1.10 3.99 6.54
CA GLN A 89 -0.84 2.86 7.44
C GLN A 89 -1.93 1.80 7.26
N PRO A 90 -1.60 0.50 7.16
CA PRO A 90 -2.57 -0.54 6.80
C PRO A 90 -3.87 -0.54 7.60
N TYR A 91 -3.80 -0.19 8.88
CA TYR A 91 -4.95 -0.14 9.81
C TYR A 91 -5.68 1.21 9.81
N ALA A 92 -5.18 2.23 9.11
CA ALA A 92 -5.70 3.58 9.22
C ALA A 92 -6.70 3.97 8.11
N ALA A 93 -6.86 3.11 7.11
CA ALA A 93 -7.66 3.42 5.92
C ALA A 93 -9.13 3.75 6.25
N GLN A 94 -9.77 2.99 7.15
CA GLN A 94 -11.14 3.25 7.55
C GLN A 94 -11.29 4.63 8.24
N PHE A 95 -10.33 5.00 9.08
CA PHE A 95 -10.36 6.28 9.77
C PHE A 95 -10.23 7.45 8.79
N LEU A 96 -9.38 7.29 7.80
CA LEU A 96 -9.14 8.29 6.78
C LEU A 96 -10.32 8.42 5.79
N LEU A 97 -10.85 7.30 5.34
CA LEU A 97 -11.89 7.28 4.31
C LEU A 97 -13.31 7.42 4.87
N HIS A 98 -13.49 7.32 6.21
CA HIS A 98 -14.78 7.26 6.90
C HIS A 98 -15.71 6.17 6.32
N ARG A 99 -15.12 5.15 5.71
CA ARG A 99 -15.78 3.99 5.11
C ARG A 99 -14.94 2.73 5.35
N PRO A 100 -15.57 1.56 5.46
CA PRO A 100 -14.83 0.31 5.59
C PRO A 100 -13.85 0.11 4.42
N ALA A 101 -12.58 -0.17 4.74
CA ALA A 101 -11.52 -0.29 3.75
C ALA A 101 -11.75 -1.43 2.73
N HIS A 102 -12.50 -2.48 3.11
CA HIS A 102 -12.82 -3.60 2.21
C HIS A 102 -13.70 -3.20 1.00
N LEU A 103 -14.41 -2.07 1.08
CA LEU A 103 -15.17 -1.55 -0.06
C LEU A 103 -14.28 -1.10 -1.23
N PHE A 104 -13.00 -0.88 -0.98
CA PHE A 104 -12.00 -0.49 -1.97
C PHE A 104 -11.12 -1.66 -2.41
N SER A 105 -11.25 -2.84 -1.78
CA SER A 105 -10.38 -4.00 -2.05
C SER A 105 -10.42 -4.42 -3.52
N GLU A 106 -9.24 -4.65 -4.13
CA GLU A 106 -9.04 -4.96 -5.56
C GLU A 106 -9.49 -3.85 -6.54
N LEU A 107 -9.88 -2.68 -6.02
CA LEU A 107 -10.44 -1.59 -6.83
C LEU A 107 -9.51 -0.37 -6.87
N LYS A 108 -9.69 0.43 -7.91
CA LYS A 108 -9.19 1.81 -8.03
C LYS A 108 -10.42 2.71 -8.19
N VAL A 109 -10.98 3.12 -7.05
CA VAL A 109 -12.20 3.93 -7.02
C VAL A 109 -11.86 5.39 -7.27
N SER A 110 -12.37 5.97 -8.36
CA SER A 110 -12.19 7.41 -8.62
C SER A 110 -12.61 8.22 -7.40
N ILE A 111 -11.82 9.25 -7.06
CA ILE A 111 -12.19 10.15 -5.96
C ILE A 111 -13.54 10.83 -6.27
N ASP A 112 -13.84 11.11 -7.53
CA ASP A 112 -15.12 11.67 -7.95
C ASP A 112 -16.32 10.72 -7.67
N ASP A 113 -16.08 9.40 -7.61
CA ASP A 113 -17.11 8.39 -7.31
C ASP A 113 -17.26 8.12 -5.79
N THR A 114 -16.43 8.71 -4.94
CA THR A 114 -16.48 8.46 -3.50
C THR A 114 -17.61 9.19 -2.78
N SER A 115 -18.24 10.18 -3.39
CA SER A 115 -19.19 11.11 -2.75
C SER A 115 -18.60 11.89 -1.55
N ASP A 116 -17.28 11.97 -1.47
CA ASP A 116 -16.53 12.66 -0.43
C ASP A 116 -16.14 14.06 -0.94
N MET A 117 -16.96 15.04 -0.66
CA MET A 117 -16.80 16.40 -1.21
C MET A 117 -15.48 17.06 -0.81
N GLU A 118 -14.99 16.81 0.41
CA GLU A 118 -13.72 17.39 0.88
C GLU A 118 -12.54 16.74 0.15
N LEU A 119 -12.58 15.41 -0.04
CA LEU A 119 -11.54 14.69 -0.77
C LEU A 119 -11.56 15.05 -2.27
N MET A 120 -12.75 15.25 -2.85
CA MET A 120 -12.90 15.73 -4.24
C MET A 120 -12.30 17.12 -4.42
N GLU A 121 -12.54 18.03 -3.48
CA GLU A 121 -11.98 19.39 -3.54
C GLU A 121 -10.47 19.38 -3.38
N LEU A 122 -9.95 18.64 -2.41
CA LEU A 122 -8.49 18.42 -2.28
C LEU A 122 -7.89 17.88 -3.57
N SER A 123 -8.52 16.87 -4.18
CA SER A 123 -8.05 16.27 -5.43
C SER A 123 -7.90 17.30 -6.54
N LYS A 124 -8.90 18.15 -6.75
CA LYS A 124 -8.86 19.23 -7.75
C LYS A 124 -7.71 20.20 -7.49
N GLN A 125 -7.49 20.58 -6.24
CA GLN A 125 -6.40 21.47 -5.85
C GLN A 125 -5.04 20.84 -6.15
N ILE A 126 -4.82 19.57 -5.76
CA ILE A 126 -3.55 18.84 -5.97
C ILE A 126 -3.26 18.68 -7.47
N ILE A 127 -4.24 18.30 -8.28
CA ILE A 127 -4.07 18.07 -9.71
C ILE A 127 -3.64 19.37 -10.42
N ASN A 128 -4.16 20.50 -10.01
CA ASN A 128 -3.93 21.79 -10.66
C ASN A 128 -2.74 22.58 -10.08
N HIS A 129 -2.10 22.10 -9.01
CA HIS A 129 -1.00 22.82 -8.37
C HIS A 129 0.37 22.28 -8.81
N CYS A 130 1.33 23.17 -9.11
CA CYS A 130 2.65 22.79 -9.62
C CYS A 130 3.67 22.47 -8.53
N ASP A 131 3.56 23.08 -7.35
CA ASP A 131 4.53 22.92 -6.25
C ASP A 131 4.22 21.69 -5.41
N ASP A 132 5.18 20.77 -5.34
CA ASP A 132 5.04 19.51 -4.60
C ASP A 132 4.91 19.71 -3.09
N ASN A 133 5.66 20.67 -2.53
CA ASN A 133 5.66 20.88 -1.08
C ASN A 133 4.34 21.50 -0.62
N ILE A 134 3.77 22.39 -1.43
CA ILE A 134 2.45 22.95 -1.19
C ILE A 134 1.40 21.85 -1.29
N CYS A 135 1.48 20.98 -2.30
CA CYS A 135 0.58 19.82 -2.42
C CYS A 135 0.64 18.92 -1.16
N ILE A 136 1.84 18.59 -0.68
CA ILE A 136 2.00 17.79 0.53
C ILE A 136 1.41 18.52 1.76
N ALA A 137 1.64 19.83 1.90
CA ALA A 137 1.07 20.62 3.00
C ALA A 137 -0.46 20.62 2.97
N MET A 138 -1.09 20.77 1.79
CA MET A 138 -2.55 20.69 1.60
C MET A 138 -3.09 19.31 1.98
N ILE A 139 -2.39 18.24 1.56
CA ILE A 139 -2.75 16.86 1.93
C ILE A 139 -2.66 16.68 3.45
N GLU A 140 -1.59 17.14 4.09
CA GLU A 140 -1.43 17.03 5.54
C GLU A 140 -2.49 17.82 6.32
N GLU A 141 -2.81 19.03 5.89
CA GLU A 141 -3.87 19.83 6.50
C GLU A 141 -5.23 19.12 6.44
N PHE A 142 -5.59 18.59 5.26
CA PHE A 142 -6.79 17.79 5.08
C PHE A 142 -6.83 16.57 6.00
N LEU A 143 -5.72 15.82 6.05
CA LEU A 143 -5.60 14.62 6.88
C LEU A 143 -5.71 14.93 8.37
N ILE A 144 -5.04 15.99 8.84
CA ILE A 144 -5.11 16.42 10.24
C ILE A 144 -6.55 16.75 10.63
N LYS A 145 -7.27 17.51 9.82
CA LYS A 145 -8.69 17.84 10.08
C LYS A 145 -9.55 16.59 10.19
N ARG A 146 -9.33 15.64 9.28
CA ARG A 146 -10.11 14.40 9.19
C ARG A 146 -9.89 13.43 10.35
N LEU A 147 -8.69 13.46 10.94
CA LEU A 147 -8.28 12.51 11.97
C LEU A 147 -8.48 13.03 13.42
N GLN A 148 -9.02 14.23 13.60
CA GLN A 148 -9.15 14.86 14.92
C GLN A 148 -10.01 14.10 15.94
N ASN A 149 -10.98 13.31 15.48
CA ASN A 149 -11.98 12.67 16.35
C ASN A 149 -11.81 11.15 16.47
N ILE A 150 -10.64 10.61 16.10
CA ILE A 150 -10.41 9.18 16.19
C ILE A 150 -10.13 8.78 17.65
N PRO A 151 -10.85 7.79 18.19
CA PRO A 151 -10.59 7.30 19.53
C PRO A 151 -9.17 6.73 19.65
N ILE A 152 -8.36 7.28 20.56
CA ILE A 152 -6.95 6.87 20.73
C ILE A 152 -6.82 5.37 21.03
N TYR A 153 -7.79 4.77 21.73
CA TYR A 153 -7.75 3.33 22.02
C TYR A 153 -7.89 2.45 20.77
N GLU A 154 -8.66 2.89 19.79
CA GLU A 154 -8.80 2.20 18.49
C GLU A 154 -7.48 2.19 17.74
N LEU A 155 -6.86 3.35 17.60
CA LEU A 155 -5.55 3.48 16.98
C LEU A 155 -4.50 2.60 17.67
N LYS A 156 -4.43 2.65 19.02
CA LYS A 156 -3.49 1.83 19.79
C LYS A 156 -3.71 0.34 19.61
N ARG A 157 -4.96 -0.09 19.56
CA ARG A 157 -5.35 -1.49 19.31
C ARG A 157 -4.77 -2.00 17.99
N TRP A 158 -5.07 -1.31 16.91
CA TRP A 158 -4.66 -1.75 15.58
C TRP A 158 -3.16 -1.59 15.34
N LYS A 159 -2.55 -0.57 15.92
CA LYS A 159 -1.09 -0.41 15.92
C LYS A 159 -0.39 -1.58 16.62
N ALA A 160 -0.90 -2.04 17.76
CA ALA A 160 -0.36 -3.19 18.48
C ALA A 160 -0.50 -4.48 17.65
N VAL A 161 -1.65 -4.69 17.00
CA VAL A 161 -1.86 -5.82 16.09
C VAL A 161 -0.86 -5.78 14.92
N GLN A 162 -0.68 -4.63 14.29
CA GLN A 162 0.30 -4.45 13.21
C GLN A 162 1.73 -4.74 13.67
N GLN A 163 2.12 -4.24 14.84
CA GLN A 163 3.45 -4.47 15.41
C GLN A 163 3.70 -5.96 15.63
N GLU A 164 2.73 -6.69 16.19
CA GLU A 164 2.84 -8.15 16.35
C GLU A 164 3.01 -8.86 15.00
N ILE A 165 2.23 -8.49 14.00
CA ILE A 165 2.35 -9.06 12.65
C ILE A 165 3.72 -8.80 12.03
N ASN A 166 4.29 -7.61 12.24
CA ASN A 166 5.62 -7.27 11.72
C ASN A 166 6.73 -8.07 12.41
N VAL A 167 6.61 -8.30 13.72
CA VAL A 167 7.58 -9.08 14.48
C VAL A 167 7.44 -10.58 14.18
N SER A 168 6.20 -11.07 14.13
CA SER A 168 5.86 -12.49 14.04
C SER A 168 4.86 -12.77 12.91
N PRO A 169 5.30 -12.80 11.62
CA PRO A 169 4.40 -13.03 10.48
C PRO A 169 3.74 -14.43 10.47
N GLN A 170 4.18 -15.35 11.34
CA GLN A 170 3.59 -16.66 11.58
C GLN A 170 2.50 -16.65 12.67
N THR A 171 2.24 -15.52 13.30
CA THR A 171 1.24 -15.40 14.36
C THR A 171 -0.13 -15.89 13.91
N ASN A 172 -0.91 -16.41 14.84
CA ASN A 172 -2.25 -16.94 14.55
C ASN A 172 -3.36 -15.93 14.92
N ILE A 173 -4.55 -16.20 14.42
CA ILE A 173 -5.70 -15.31 14.61
C ILE A 173 -6.11 -15.18 16.08
N ALA A 174 -6.00 -16.28 16.85
CA ALA A 174 -6.33 -16.27 18.29
C ALA A 174 -5.41 -15.30 19.06
N SER A 175 -4.10 -15.34 18.79
CA SER A 175 -3.13 -14.40 19.39
C SER A 175 -3.44 -12.96 19.02
N LEU A 176 -3.69 -12.68 17.74
CA LEU A 176 -4.03 -11.32 17.27
C LEU A 176 -5.34 -10.81 17.85
N SER A 177 -6.36 -11.67 17.97
CA SER A 177 -7.63 -11.28 18.59
C SER A 177 -7.49 -10.97 20.08
N ASN A 178 -6.65 -11.70 20.80
CA ASN A 178 -6.32 -11.40 22.21
C ASN A 178 -5.61 -10.03 22.34
N ILE A 179 -4.62 -9.74 21.49
CA ILE A 179 -3.94 -8.43 21.47
C ILE A 179 -4.96 -7.31 21.20
N ALA A 180 -5.89 -7.54 20.28
CA ALA A 180 -6.96 -6.59 19.97
C ALA A 180 -8.03 -6.49 21.08
N CYS A 181 -8.03 -7.34 22.09
CA CYS A 181 -9.11 -7.46 23.09
C CYS A 181 -10.50 -7.67 22.44
N LEU A 182 -10.56 -8.55 21.43
CA LEU A 182 -11.78 -8.89 20.68
C LEU A 182 -11.96 -10.42 20.63
N SER A 183 -13.20 -10.87 20.47
CA SER A 183 -13.44 -12.27 20.07
C SER A 183 -12.91 -12.49 18.64
N GLU A 184 -12.52 -13.71 18.26
CA GLU A 184 -12.02 -13.99 16.91
C GLU A 184 -13.00 -13.56 15.81
N ARG A 185 -14.31 -13.72 16.04
CA ARG A 185 -15.35 -13.30 15.09
C ARG A 185 -15.37 -11.78 14.91
N GLN A 186 -15.32 -11.03 16.02
CA GLN A 186 -15.25 -9.57 15.98
C GLN A 186 -13.94 -9.11 15.34
N PHE A 187 -12.82 -9.73 15.75
CA PHE A 187 -11.50 -9.42 15.18
C PHE A 187 -11.49 -9.55 13.65
N ARG A 188 -11.94 -10.69 13.10
CA ARG A 188 -11.97 -10.90 11.63
C ARG A 188 -12.81 -9.83 10.92
N ARG A 189 -13.96 -9.47 11.47
CA ARG A 189 -14.84 -8.45 10.88
C ARG A 189 -14.18 -7.07 10.92
N THR A 190 -13.78 -6.61 12.10
CA THR A 190 -13.22 -5.27 12.27
C THR A 190 -11.83 -5.14 11.63
N PHE A 191 -11.05 -6.23 11.58
CA PHE A 191 -9.81 -6.25 10.82
C PHE A 191 -10.08 -5.98 9.33
N ASN A 192 -11.04 -6.68 8.74
CA ASN A 192 -11.40 -6.48 7.35
C ASN A 192 -11.93 -5.06 7.06
N GLU A 193 -12.67 -4.48 8.00
CA GLU A 193 -13.15 -3.09 7.93
C GLU A 193 -11.99 -2.08 7.93
N ASN A 194 -10.96 -2.28 8.76
CA ASN A 194 -9.82 -1.37 8.90
C ASN A 194 -8.74 -1.59 7.84
N PHE A 195 -8.38 -2.86 7.55
CA PHE A 195 -7.27 -3.21 6.66
C PHE A 195 -7.70 -3.43 5.20
N GLY A 196 -8.99 -3.65 4.95
CA GLY A 196 -9.53 -3.89 3.61
C GLY A 196 -9.48 -5.34 3.14
N ILE A 197 -8.72 -6.21 3.79
CA ILE A 197 -8.57 -7.63 3.48
C ILE A 197 -8.59 -8.48 4.74
N THR A 198 -8.74 -9.79 4.59
CA THR A 198 -8.76 -10.71 5.75
C THR A 198 -7.40 -10.78 6.44
N PRO A 199 -7.33 -11.10 7.75
CA PRO A 199 -6.06 -11.27 8.46
C PRO A 199 -5.11 -12.26 7.77
N LYS A 200 -5.64 -13.36 7.22
CA LYS A 200 -4.84 -14.38 6.53
C LYS A 200 -4.21 -13.82 5.24
N GLN A 201 -4.96 -13.04 4.47
CA GLN A 201 -4.46 -12.38 3.27
C GLN A 201 -3.38 -11.36 3.63
N PHE A 202 -3.62 -10.57 4.66
CA PHE A 202 -2.66 -9.57 5.12
C PHE A 202 -1.33 -10.19 5.58
N LEU A 203 -1.38 -11.27 6.38
CA LEU A 203 -0.18 -12.02 6.79
C LEU A 203 0.60 -12.56 5.58
N ARG A 204 -0.08 -13.01 4.51
CA ARG A 204 0.59 -13.40 3.27
C ARG A 204 1.30 -12.22 2.62
N THR A 205 0.65 -11.07 2.52
CA THR A 205 1.25 -9.86 1.95
C THR A 205 2.48 -9.43 2.76
N VAL A 206 2.41 -9.44 4.09
CA VAL A 206 3.54 -9.09 4.96
C VAL A 206 4.72 -10.04 4.76
N ARG A 207 4.50 -11.35 4.68
CA ARG A 207 5.58 -12.32 4.39
C ARG A 207 6.25 -12.06 3.05
N MET A 208 5.46 -11.71 2.03
CA MET A 208 5.99 -11.41 0.70
C MET A 208 6.78 -10.11 0.66
N GLN A 209 6.26 -9.05 1.29
CA GLN A 209 6.97 -7.78 1.41
C GLN A 209 8.28 -7.93 2.23
N ARG A 210 8.25 -8.75 3.30
CA ARG A 210 9.45 -9.11 4.05
C ARG A 210 10.47 -9.86 3.18
N ALA A 211 10.01 -10.77 2.32
CA ALA A 211 10.90 -11.46 1.40
C ALA A 211 11.57 -10.49 0.40
N LEU A 212 10.81 -9.55 -0.16
CA LEU A 212 11.37 -8.50 -1.03
C LEU A 212 12.41 -7.66 -0.28
N HIS A 213 12.09 -7.21 0.93
CA HIS A 213 13.00 -6.42 1.76
C HIS A 213 14.30 -7.17 2.08
N ILE A 214 14.21 -8.44 2.45
CA ILE A 214 15.40 -9.26 2.73
C ILE A 214 16.23 -9.46 1.46
N MET A 215 15.61 -9.74 0.32
CA MET A 215 16.30 -9.90 -0.97
C MET A 215 17.01 -8.61 -1.41
N GLU A 216 16.45 -7.44 -1.12
CA GLU A 216 17.05 -6.14 -1.40
C GLU A 216 18.34 -5.90 -0.57
N HIS A 217 18.31 -6.25 0.73
CA HIS A 217 19.39 -5.93 1.66
C HIS A 217 20.40 -7.08 1.83
N ARG A 218 20.06 -8.29 1.39
CA ARG A 218 20.89 -9.49 1.52
C ARG A 218 20.85 -10.31 0.23
N PRO A 219 21.51 -9.84 -0.84
CA PRO A 219 21.46 -10.47 -2.17
C PRO A 219 22.01 -11.91 -2.18
N ASP A 220 22.86 -12.27 -1.23
CA ASP A 220 23.48 -13.61 -1.13
C ASP A 220 22.61 -14.62 -0.34
N ILE A 221 21.43 -14.24 0.16
CA ILE A 221 20.57 -15.15 0.90
C ILE A 221 20.10 -16.29 0.03
N THR A 222 20.16 -17.52 0.53
CA THR A 222 19.58 -18.67 -0.18
C THR A 222 18.06 -18.66 -0.08
N PHE A 223 17.36 -19.19 -1.09
CA PHE A 223 15.88 -19.24 -1.05
C PHE A 223 15.34 -20.13 0.07
N ALA A 224 16.11 -21.11 0.54
CA ALA A 224 15.73 -21.91 1.71
C ALA A 224 15.79 -21.07 2.99
N GLN A 225 16.85 -20.28 3.19
CA GLN A 225 16.97 -19.34 4.32
C GLN A 225 15.89 -18.26 4.25
N LEU A 226 15.66 -17.70 3.06
CA LEU A 226 14.61 -16.69 2.84
C LEU A 226 13.24 -17.24 3.23
N ALA A 227 12.91 -18.46 2.82
CA ALA A 227 11.64 -19.10 3.19
C ALA A 227 11.49 -19.24 4.69
N TYR A 228 12.55 -19.68 5.38
CA TYR A 228 12.56 -19.81 6.84
C TYR A 228 12.39 -18.46 7.55
N GLU A 229 13.17 -17.44 7.17
CA GLU A 229 13.13 -16.11 7.80
C GLU A 229 11.79 -15.37 7.55
N CYS A 230 11.12 -15.67 6.44
CA CYS A 230 9.82 -15.11 6.12
C CYS A 230 8.63 -15.96 6.60
N ALA A 231 8.90 -16.99 7.41
CA ALA A 231 7.87 -17.87 7.98
C ALA A 231 6.98 -18.58 6.94
N PHE A 232 7.60 -19.02 5.82
CA PHE A 232 6.98 -19.97 4.92
C PHE A 232 7.22 -21.40 5.43
N THR A 233 6.32 -22.32 5.08
CA THR A 233 6.44 -23.74 5.48
C THR A 233 7.72 -24.38 4.92
N ASP A 234 8.03 -24.07 3.66
CA ASP A 234 9.22 -24.52 2.95
C ASP A 234 9.50 -23.62 1.74
N GLN A 235 10.61 -23.86 1.04
CA GLN A 235 11.01 -23.12 -0.15
C GLN A 235 10.00 -23.26 -1.30
N SER A 236 9.40 -24.42 -1.49
CA SER A 236 8.44 -24.66 -2.57
C SER A 236 7.14 -23.87 -2.34
N HIS A 237 6.68 -23.83 -1.11
CA HIS A 237 5.55 -22.99 -0.70
C HIS A 237 5.86 -21.50 -0.96
N MET A 238 7.03 -21.03 -0.55
CA MET A 238 7.47 -19.66 -0.81
C MET A 238 7.47 -19.34 -2.32
N ILE A 239 8.07 -20.20 -3.15
CA ILE A 239 8.13 -19.97 -4.61
C ILE A 239 6.72 -19.90 -5.21
N LYS A 240 5.80 -20.76 -4.79
CA LYS A 240 4.40 -20.75 -5.24
C LYS A 240 3.68 -19.45 -4.86
N GLU A 241 3.81 -19.03 -3.59
CA GLU A 241 3.24 -17.79 -3.11
C GLU A 241 3.84 -16.58 -3.84
N PHE A 242 5.17 -16.58 -4.06
CA PHE A 242 5.86 -15.51 -4.76
C PHE A 242 5.38 -15.38 -6.22
N LYS A 243 5.19 -16.49 -6.92
CA LYS A 243 4.63 -16.48 -8.29
C LYS A 243 3.21 -15.92 -8.32
N GLN A 244 2.37 -16.28 -7.34
CA GLN A 244 1.01 -15.74 -7.25
C GLN A 244 1.01 -14.24 -6.97
N PHE A 245 1.95 -13.77 -6.14
CA PHE A 245 2.06 -12.39 -5.69
C PHE A 245 2.66 -11.46 -6.76
N SER A 246 3.72 -11.90 -7.43
CA SER A 246 4.51 -11.09 -8.36
C SER A 246 4.44 -11.53 -9.83
N GLY A 247 3.91 -12.71 -10.12
CA GLY A 247 3.93 -13.32 -11.44
C GLY A 247 5.26 -14.00 -11.79
N TYR A 248 6.27 -13.93 -10.94
CA TYR A 248 7.60 -14.49 -11.14
C TYR A 248 7.99 -15.38 -9.97
N SER A 249 8.89 -16.34 -10.21
CA SER A 249 9.63 -16.95 -9.09
C SER A 249 10.63 -15.94 -8.51
N PRO A 250 11.15 -16.13 -7.28
CA PRO A 250 12.15 -15.23 -6.71
C PRO A 250 13.37 -15.05 -7.63
N LYS A 251 13.83 -16.12 -8.30
CA LYS A 251 14.96 -16.06 -9.23
C LYS A 251 14.65 -15.23 -10.47
N GLU A 252 13.48 -15.42 -11.08
CA GLU A 252 13.03 -14.63 -12.23
C GLU A 252 12.84 -13.17 -11.86
N TYR A 253 12.31 -12.89 -10.66
CA TYR A 253 12.07 -11.53 -10.17
C TYR A 253 13.38 -10.74 -10.08
N LEU A 254 14.44 -11.33 -9.52
CA LEU A 254 15.78 -10.71 -9.45
C LEU A 254 16.41 -10.42 -10.82
N GLN A 255 15.96 -11.09 -11.87
CA GLN A 255 16.47 -10.85 -13.23
C GLN A 255 15.75 -9.71 -13.96
N VAL A 256 14.48 -9.44 -13.61
CA VAL A 256 13.61 -8.50 -14.33
C VAL A 256 13.19 -7.30 -13.51
N CYS A 257 13.25 -7.38 -12.20
CA CYS A 257 12.84 -6.33 -11.27
C CYS A 257 13.90 -6.15 -10.18
N ALA A 258 14.11 -4.92 -9.75
CA ALA A 258 14.78 -4.70 -8.46
C ALA A 258 13.83 -5.13 -7.33
N PRO A 259 14.30 -5.84 -6.31
CA PRO A 259 13.48 -6.19 -5.15
C PRO A 259 13.30 -4.95 -4.26
N VAL A 260 12.24 -4.19 -4.50
CA VAL A 260 11.87 -3.02 -3.69
C VAL A 260 10.69 -3.37 -2.81
N SER A 261 10.82 -3.12 -1.51
CA SER A 261 9.75 -3.28 -0.54
C SER A 261 9.27 -1.91 -0.06
N GLU A 262 8.03 -1.56 -0.32
CA GLU A 262 7.42 -0.33 0.22
C GLU A 262 6.90 -0.49 1.65
N TYR A 263 6.78 -1.72 2.14
CA TYR A 263 6.20 -2.02 3.45
C TYR A 263 7.16 -1.74 4.62
N PHE A 264 8.47 -1.84 4.40
CA PHE A 264 9.50 -1.73 5.44
C PHE A 264 10.36 -0.47 5.34
N PHE A 265 9.87 0.59 4.72
CA PHE A 265 10.53 1.91 4.74
C PHE A 265 10.44 2.62 6.09
#